data_dba4d1458480c2eb0b6741168fc04e71
#
_entry.id   dba4d1458480c2eb0b6741168fc04e71
#
_cell.length_a   1.000
_cell.length_b   1.000
_cell.length_c   1.000
_cell.angle_alpha   90.00
_cell.angle_beta   90.00
_cell.angle_gamma   90.00
#
_symmetry.space_group_name_H-M   'P 1'
#
loop_
_entity.id
_entity.type
_entity.pdbx_description
1 polymer ?
#
loop_
_entity_poly.entity_id
_entity_poly.type
_entity_poly.pdbx_seq_one_letter_code
_entity_poly.pdbx_strand_id
1 'polypeptide(L)'
;MKLGVVLNKPEFIENFELIFYHVKPVSGIVNKAAEQIHNIVSCFGDNKIARENPEWIASSTRDKAVRGNKRHNFLWDWICPTNEDYVKYILNIIDETSKTNIAGIHLDCIHFPEEEYCICQRCVKMWRKSRLKWANWKSNIINEFIEKASNLVKASFSITIPPDPSSPKERFGIDFTTLSKYIDFFILPLYDTTYSTTYWVKILARCFRKRIKAPLYIELYAGFPRPPVKNLVKAMASVSNYSDGIIFAAYDASIAREILESIK
;
A
#
# COMPACT_ATOMS: atom_id res chain seq x y z
N MET A 1 4.71 20.85 -5.92
CA MET A 1 4.02 19.67 -5.34
C MET A 1 3.81 18.70 -6.50
N LYS A 2 4.32 17.48 -6.39
CA LYS A 2 4.19 16.48 -7.46
C LYS A 2 2.77 15.93 -7.53
N LEU A 3 2.31 15.67 -8.76
CA LEU A 3 1.01 15.03 -9.00
C LEU A 3 1.23 13.60 -9.52
N GLY A 4 0.44 12.67 -9.01
CA GLY A 4 0.45 11.28 -9.44
C GLY A 4 -0.96 10.75 -9.69
N VAL A 5 -1.03 9.63 -10.40
CA VAL A 5 -2.29 8.94 -10.68
C VAL A 5 -2.11 7.42 -10.69
N VAL A 6 -3.10 6.70 -10.17
CA VAL A 6 -3.21 5.24 -10.28
C VAL A 6 -4.21 4.91 -11.39
N LEU A 7 -3.80 4.05 -12.32
CA LEU A 7 -4.58 3.63 -13.48
C LEU A 7 -4.73 2.10 -13.55
N ASN A 8 -5.86 1.64 -14.09
CA ASN A 8 -6.11 0.21 -14.37
C ASN A 8 -5.42 -0.29 -15.64
N LYS A 9 -5.05 0.62 -16.55
CA LYS A 9 -4.29 0.31 -17.76
C LYS A 9 -3.05 1.20 -17.79
N PRO A 10 -1.90 0.68 -18.24
CA PRO A 10 -0.70 1.49 -18.34
C PRO A 10 -0.85 2.50 -19.48
N GLU A 11 -0.99 3.76 -19.13
CA GLU A 11 -1.14 4.87 -20.06
C GLU A 11 -0.38 6.07 -19.54
N PHE A 12 0.38 6.73 -20.41
CA PHE A 12 1.05 7.98 -20.08
C PHE A 12 0.06 9.15 -20.19
N ILE A 13 -0.07 9.93 -19.13
CA ILE A 13 -0.91 11.13 -19.10
C ILE A 13 0.00 12.31 -18.76
N GLU A 14 0.10 13.25 -19.71
CA GLU A 14 0.88 14.48 -19.54
C GLU A 14 0.43 15.25 -18.29
N ASN A 15 1.40 15.88 -17.59
CA ASN A 15 1.22 16.63 -16.35
C ASN A 15 0.99 15.77 -15.07
N PHE A 16 0.99 14.44 -15.16
CA PHE A 16 1.26 13.61 -13.99
C PHE A 16 2.74 13.20 -14.00
N GLU A 17 3.46 13.57 -12.95
CA GLU A 17 4.88 13.20 -12.80
C GLU A 17 5.05 11.76 -12.33
N LEU A 18 4.02 11.19 -11.69
CA LEU A 18 4.01 9.83 -11.20
C LEU A 18 2.78 9.09 -11.72
N ILE A 19 2.99 8.04 -12.48
CA ILE A 19 1.92 7.18 -12.97
C ILE A 19 2.12 5.80 -12.39
N PHE A 20 1.06 5.24 -11.80
CA PHE A 20 1.06 3.94 -11.15
C PHE A 20 0.11 2.99 -11.86
N TYR A 21 0.54 1.73 -11.99
CA TYR A 21 -0.22 0.66 -12.62
C TYR A 21 -0.08 -0.64 -11.83
N HIS A 22 -1.19 -1.34 -11.61
CA HIS A 22 -1.18 -2.62 -10.89
C HIS A 22 -0.65 -3.76 -11.76
N VAL A 23 0.61 -4.14 -11.60
CA VAL A 23 1.17 -5.35 -12.19
C VAL A 23 0.67 -6.60 -11.46
N LYS A 24 0.50 -6.54 -10.14
CA LYS A 24 -0.17 -7.57 -9.34
C LYS A 24 -1.15 -6.93 -8.35
N PRO A 25 -2.44 -6.81 -8.71
CA PRO A 25 -3.48 -6.37 -7.78
C PRO A 25 -3.83 -7.45 -6.74
N VAL A 26 -4.66 -7.09 -5.76
CA VAL A 26 -5.20 -8.02 -4.74
C VAL A 26 -6.02 -9.19 -5.32
N SER A 27 -6.46 -9.10 -6.58
CA SER A 27 -7.10 -10.24 -7.28
C SER A 27 -6.17 -11.43 -7.45
N GLY A 28 -4.84 -11.21 -7.39
CA GLY A 28 -3.79 -12.22 -7.58
C GLY A 28 -3.45 -12.51 -9.05
N ILE A 29 -4.01 -11.74 -9.99
CA ILE A 29 -3.65 -11.82 -11.42
C ILE A 29 -2.34 -11.06 -11.60
N VAL A 30 -1.34 -11.70 -12.21
CA VAL A 30 -0.08 -11.05 -12.56
C VAL A 30 -0.15 -10.60 -14.01
N ASN A 31 0.00 -9.31 -14.22
CA ASN A 31 0.03 -8.66 -15.53
C ASN A 31 1.47 -8.41 -15.98
N LYS A 32 1.65 -8.08 -17.25
CA LYS A 32 2.95 -7.64 -17.78
C LYS A 32 3.35 -6.31 -17.13
N ALA A 33 4.62 -6.17 -16.77
CA ALA A 33 5.18 -4.90 -16.26
C ALA A 33 5.04 -3.77 -17.30
N ALA A 34 4.73 -2.57 -16.84
CA ALA A 34 4.60 -1.39 -17.66
C ALA A 34 5.89 -0.57 -17.64
N GLU A 35 6.44 -0.26 -18.82
CA GLU A 35 7.66 0.52 -18.97
C GLU A 35 7.41 2.00 -18.60
N GLN A 36 8.44 2.65 -18.04
CA GLN A 36 8.43 4.06 -17.66
C GLN A 36 7.32 4.48 -16.68
N ILE A 37 6.69 3.51 -16.02
CA ILE A 37 5.60 3.68 -15.06
C ILE A 37 5.99 3.01 -13.74
N HIS A 38 5.44 3.48 -12.62
CA HIS A 38 5.54 2.80 -11.34
C HIS A 38 4.61 1.58 -11.31
N ASN A 39 5.18 0.40 -11.11
CA ASN A 39 4.43 -0.85 -11.09
C ASN A 39 4.05 -1.22 -9.65
N ILE A 40 2.75 -1.37 -9.38
CA ILE A 40 2.22 -1.72 -8.06
C ILE A 40 2.15 -3.24 -7.91
N VAL A 41 2.73 -3.73 -6.81
CA VAL A 41 2.63 -5.14 -6.39
C VAL A 41 1.89 -5.18 -5.06
N SER A 42 0.66 -5.74 -5.06
CA SER A 42 -0.02 -6.10 -3.81
C SER A 42 0.67 -7.31 -3.19
N CYS A 43 1.28 -7.12 -2.02
CA CYS A 43 2.09 -8.14 -1.37
C CYS A 43 1.22 -9.18 -0.66
N PHE A 44 0.79 -8.91 0.58
CA PHE A 44 0.09 -9.90 1.40
C PHE A 44 -1.43 -9.93 1.22
N GLY A 45 -2.01 -9.01 0.44
CA GLY A 45 -3.39 -9.08 -0.06
C GLY A 45 -3.45 -9.89 -1.35
N ASP A 46 -4.06 -11.10 -1.35
CA ASP A 46 -4.11 -11.97 -2.53
C ASP A 46 -5.29 -12.94 -2.49
N ASN A 47 -6.34 -12.59 -3.22
CA ASN A 47 -7.57 -13.38 -3.24
C ASN A 47 -7.44 -14.72 -3.99
N LYS A 48 -6.54 -14.79 -5.00
CA LYS A 48 -6.31 -16.00 -5.78
C LYS A 48 -5.55 -17.03 -4.97
N ILE A 49 -4.38 -16.65 -4.46
CA ILE A 49 -3.53 -17.56 -3.68
C ILE A 49 -4.22 -17.97 -2.38
N ALA A 50 -4.97 -17.08 -1.73
CA ALA A 50 -5.75 -17.42 -0.53
C ALA A 50 -6.80 -18.50 -0.80
N ARG A 51 -7.43 -18.49 -1.98
CA ARG A 51 -8.40 -19.52 -2.39
C ARG A 51 -7.72 -20.84 -2.72
N GLU A 52 -6.57 -20.78 -3.39
CA GLU A 52 -5.80 -21.97 -3.78
C GLU A 52 -5.10 -22.63 -2.58
N ASN A 53 -4.73 -21.83 -1.56
CA ASN A 53 -3.98 -22.26 -0.37
C ASN A 53 -4.61 -21.69 0.91
N PRO A 54 -5.79 -22.18 1.35
CA PRO A 54 -6.51 -21.63 2.50
C PRO A 54 -5.74 -21.70 3.83
N GLU A 55 -4.74 -22.59 3.93
CA GLU A 55 -3.86 -22.73 5.10
C GLU A 55 -2.79 -21.62 5.17
N TRP A 56 -2.57 -20.87 4.08
CA TRP A 56 -1.65 -19.73 4.04
C TRP A 56 -2.26 -18.43 4.55
N ILE A 57 -3.60 -18.41 4.68
CA ILE A 57 -4.34 -17.23 5.13
C ILE A 57 -3.92 -16.87 6.57
N ALA A 58 -3.69 -15.59 6.82
CA ALA A 58 -3.43 -15.08 8.15
C ALA A 58 -4.60 -15.37 9.09
N SER A 59 -4.31 -15.92 10.28
CA SER A 59 -5.31 -16.37 11.23
C SER A 59 -5.14 -15.74 12.62
N SER A 60 -6.26 -15.47 13.27
CA SER A 60 -6.37 -15.15 14.70
C SER A 60 -6.76 -16.40 15.48
N THR A 61 -7.03 -16.28 16.80
CA THR A 61 -7.62 -17.36 17.61
C THR A 61 -9.08 -17.65 17.26
N ARG A 62 -9.75 -16.73 16.53
CA ARG A 62 -11.19 -16.77 16.32
C ARG A 62 -11.56 -16.99 14.85
N ASP A 63 -10.74 -16.51 13.93
CA ASP A 63 -11.08 -16.45 12.52
C ASP A 63 -9.87 -16.28 11.61
N LYS A 64 -10.12 -16.28 10.31
CA LYS A 64 -9.15 -15.97 9.26
C LYS A 64 -9.37 -14.58 8.70
N ALA A 65 -8.31 -13.94 8.24
CA ALA A 65 -8.33 -12.62 7.62
C ALA A 65 -8.79 -12.73 6.15
N VAL A 66 -10.08 -12.92 5.94
CA VAL A 66 -10.71 -13.09 4.63
C VAL A 66 -11.76 -12.01 4.36
N ARG A 67 -12.06 -11.78 3.10
CA ARG A 67 -13.16 -10.89 2.68
C ARG A 67 -14.46 -11.29 3.36
N GLY A 68 -15.22 -10.28 3.78
CA GLY A 68 -16.48 -10.48 4.46
C GLY A 68 -16.35 -10.96 5.91
N ASN A 69 -15.12 -10.97 6.47
CA ASN A 69 -14.95 -11.16 7.90
C ASN A 69 -15.77 -10.13 8.69
N LYS A 70 -16.69 -10.61 9.52
CA LYS A 70 -17.67 -9.75 10.22
C LYS A 70 -17.03 -8.84 11.29
N ARG A 71 -15.83 -9.16 11.77
CA ARG A 71 -15.14 -8.40 12.82
C ARG A 71 -14.34 -7.22 12.27
N HIS A 72 -13.73 -7.38 11.09
CA HIS A 72 -12.75 -6.43 10.57
C HIS A 72 -13.11 -5.86 9.19
N ASN A 73 -14.16 -6.35 8.54
CA ASN A 73 -14.59 -5.92 7.20
C ASN A 73 -13.44 -5.90 6.17
N PHE A 74 -12.58 -6.93 6.18
CA PHE A 74 -11.51 -7.02 5.19
C PHE A 74 -12.06 -6.99 3.76
N LEU A 75 -11.46 -6.15 2.94
CA LEU A 75 -11.85 -5.97 1.54
C LEU A 75 -11.24 -7.04 0.61
N TRP A 76 -10.20 -7.72 1.08
CA TRP A 76 -9.52 -8.83 0.40
C TRP A 76 -9.01 -9.87 1.39
N ASP A 77 -8.55 -11.00 0.85
CA ASP A 77 -8.01 -12.09 1.63
C ASP A 77 -6.51 -11.86 1.90
N TRP A 78 -6.05 -12.09 3.12
CA TRP A 78 -4.71 -11.81 3.57
C TRP A 78 -3.87 -13.07 3.74
N ILE A 79 -2.75 -13.16 3.04
CA ILE A 79 -1.75 -14.21 3.24
C ILE A 79 -0.87 -13.84 4.43
N CYS A 80 -0.49 -14.86 5.22
CA CYS A 80 0.40 -14.68 6.36
C CYS A 80 1.80 -14.19 5.90
N PRO A 81 2.29 -13.04 6.40
CA PRO A 81 3.59 -12.48 5.99
C PRO A 81 4.81 -13.37 6.31
N THR A 82 4.65 -14.40 7.15
CA THR A 82 5.71 -15.36 7.43
C THR A 82 5.66 -16.62 6.57
N ASN A 83 4.78 -16.69 5.57
CA ASN A 83 4.76 -17.81 4.65
C ASN A 83 5.93 -17.71 3.68
N GLU A 84 6.94 -18.57 3.84
CA GLU A 84 8.18 -18.48 3.08
C GLU A 84 7.99 -18.71 1.58
N ASP A 85 7.10 -19.62 1.19
CA ASP A 85 6.84 -19.91 -0.22
C ASP A 85 6.12 -18.74 -0.88
N TYR A 86 5.16 -18.14 -0.17
CA TYR A 86 4.49 -16.95 -0.66
C TYR A 86 5.41 -15.72 -0.71
N VAL A 87 6.26 -15.53 0.29
CA VAL A 87 7.28 -14.45 0.29
C VAL A 87 8.23 -14.61 -0.91
N LYS A 88 8.71 -15.84 -1.19
CA LYS A 88 9.53 -16.10 -2.38
C LYS A 88 8.77 -15.79 -3.67
N TYR A 89 7.49 -16.17 -3.77
CA TYR A 89 6.65 -15.88 -4.92
C TYR A 89 6.53 -14.36 -5.17
N ILE A 90 6.28 -13.56 -4.13
CA ILE A 90 6.18 -12.09 -4.26
C ILE A 90 7.53 -11.48 -4.62
N LEU A 91 8.63 -11.89 -3.98
CA LEU A 91 9.96 -11.40 -4.30
C LEU A 91 10.36 -11.72 -5.76
N ASN A 92 9.95 -12.87 -6.28
CA ASN A 92 10.17 -13.22 -7.70
C ASN A 92 9.38 -12.28 -8.64
N ILE A 93 8.14 -11.93 -8.32
CA ILE A 93 7.36 -10.95 -9.11
C ILE A 93 8.05 -9.58 -9.10
N ILE A 94 8.57 -9.14 -7.94
CA ILE A 94 9.30 -7.89 -7.82
C ILE A 94 10.57 -7.92 -8.68
N ASP A 95 11.35 -9.01 -8.61
CA ASP A 95 12.58 -9.19 -9.39
C ASP A 95 12.30 -9.17 -10.89
N GLU A 96 11.33 -9.97 -11.37
CA GLU A 96 10.96 -10.01 -12.80
C GLU A 96 10.45 -8.63 -13.27
N THR A 97 9.66 -7.94 -12.46
CA THR A 97 9.18 -6.58 -12.79
C THR A 97 10.35 -5.60 -12.89
N SER A 98 11.34 -5.72 -11.98
CA SER A 98 12.52 -4.84 -11.93
C SER A 98 13.46 -5.00 -13.14
N LYS A 99 13.36 -6.09 -13.90
CA LYS A 99 14.15 -6.30 -15.13
C LYS A 99 13.63 -5.48 -16.32
N THR A 100 12.43 -4.95 -16.23
CA THR A 100 11.84 -4.06 -17.23
C THR A 100 12.31 -2.62 -16.99
N ASN A 101 12.35 -1.78 -18.02
CA ASN A 101 12.68 -0.35 -17.91
C ASN A 101 11.53 0.44 -17.25
N ILE A 102 11.32 0.22 -15.95
CA ILE A 102 10.25 0.84 -15.16
C ILE A 102 10.68 2.16 -14.52
N ALA A 103 9.73 3.04 -14.20
CA ALA A 103 10.00 4.23 -13.39
C ALA A 103 10.20 3.86 -11.91
N GLY A 104 9.51 2.83 -11.42
CA GLY A 104 9.65 2.37 -10.04
C GLY A 104 8.78 1.17 -9.71
N ILE A 105 8.97 0.64 -8.51
CA ILE A 105 8.10 -0.34 -7.88
C ILE A 105 7.44 0.28 -6.66
N HIS A 106 6.14 0.08 -6.57
CA HIS A 106 5.34 0.44 -5.42
C HIS A 106 4.75 -0.82 -4.78
N LEU A 107 4.97 -1.01 -3.48
CA LEU A 107 4.41 -2.14 -2.75
C LEU A 107 3.19 -1.73 -1.94
N ASP A 108 2.10 -2.44 -2.17
CA ASP A 108 0.86 -2.31 -1.42
C ASP A 108 0.61 -3.57 -0.56
N CYS A 109 -0.27 -3.45 0.46
CA CYS A 109 -0.61 -4.55 1.38
C CYS A 109 0.62 -5.22 2.03
N ILE A 110 1.62 -4.45 2.45
CA ILE A 110 2.91 -4.93 2.95
C ILE A 110 2.93 -5.17 4.47
N HIS A 111 1.79 -5.39 5.08
CA HIS A 111 1.64 -5.40 6.54
C HIS A 111 0.82 -6.60 7.04
N PHE A 112 0.83 -6.83 8.35
CA PHE A 112 -0.12 -7.76 8.98
C PHE A 112 -1.54 -7.18 8.88
N PRO A 113 -2.58 -8.04 8.74
CA PRO A 113 -3.95 -7.54 8.51
C PRO A 113 -4.50 -6.71 9.68
N GLU A 114 -4.18 -7.09 10.93
CA GLU A 114 -4.64 -6.39 12.15
C GLU A 114 -3.81 -6.85 13.37
N GLU A 115 -4.04 -6.26 14.54
CA GLU A 115 -3.26 -6.50 15.77
C GLU A 115 -3.19 -7.99 16.16
N GLU A 116 -4.32 -8.70 16.16
CA GLU A 116 -4.40 -10.10 16.53
C GLU A 116 -3.97 -11.11 15.45
N TYR A 117 -3.54 -10.64 14.28
CA TYR A 117 -3.01 -11.48 13.20
C TYR A 117 -1.50 -11.29 13.05
N CYS A 118 -0.73 -12.29 12.61
CA CYS A 118 -1.11 -13.67 12.40
C CYS A 118 -0.59 -14.49 13.58
N ILE A 119 -1.43 -15.32 14.20
CA ILE A 119 -1.05 -16.21 15.30
C ILE A 119 -1.13 -17.69 14.90
N CYS A 120 -0.95 -18.02 13.62
CA CYS A 120 -0.77 -19.39 13.17
C CYS A 120 0.44 -20.05 13.88
N GLN A 121 0.49 -21.37 13.90
CA GLN A 121 1.57 -22.11 14.58
C GLN A 121 2.98 -21.63 14.19
N ARG A 122 3.21 -21.35 12.90
CA ARG A 122 4.49 -20.83 12.39
C ARG A 122 4.83 -19.49 13.04
N CYS A 123 3.91 -18.52 13.01
CA CYS A 123 4.12 -17.20 13.61
C CYS A 123 4.41 -17.29 15.10
N VAL A 124 3.63 -18.07 15.86
CA VAL A 124 3.83 -18.23 17.30
C VAL A 124 5.19 -18.87 17.60
N LYS A 125 5.59 -19.91 16.84
CA LYS A 125 6.91 -20.55 16.96
C LYS A 125 8.05 -19.59 16.68
N MET A 126 7.97 -18.80 15.61
CA MET A 126 8.97 -17.81 15.24
C MET A 126 9.06 -16.71 16.29
N TRP A 127 7.93 -16.17 16.72
CA TRP A 127 7.88 -15.14 17.75
C TRP A 127 8.51 -15.59 19.06
N ARG A 128 8.12 -16.76 19.59
CA ARG A 128 8.71 -17.30 20.83
C ARG A 128 10.22 -17.47 20.73
N LYS A 129 10.72 -17.92 19.57
CA LYS A 129 12.16 -18.09 19.32
C LYS A 129 12.88 -16.73 19.28
N SER A 130 12.24 -15.67 18.82
CA SER A 130 12.84 -14.33 18.69
C SER A 130 13.10 -13.63 20.02
N ARG A 131 12.40 -14.01 21.11
CA ARG A 131 12.42 -13.35 22.42
C ARG A 131 12.02 -11.87 22.40
N LEU A 132 11.41 -11.38 21.32
CA LEU A 132 10.96 -9.99 21.16
C LEU A 132 9.53 -9.82 21.70
N LYS A 133 9.16 -8.58 22.01
CA LYS A 133 7.75 -8.20 22.14
C LYS A 133 7.03 -8.40 20.80
N TRP A 134 5.75 -8.77 20.84
CA TRP A 134 4.95 -9.11 19.66
C TRP A 134 5.01 -8.04 18.55
N ALA A 135 4.79 -6.78 18.91
CA ALA A 135 4.85 -5.67 17.96
C ALA A 135 6.24 -5.51 17.29
N ASN A 136 7.33 -5.68 18.07
CA ASN A 136 8.69 -5.61 17.54
C ASN A 136 8.98 -6.79 16.60
N TRP A 137 8.49 -7.99 16.94
CA TRP A 137 8.63 -9.16 16.08
C TRP A 137 7.89 -8.97 14.76
N LYS A 138 6.63 -8.50 14.79
CA LYS A 138 5.87 -8.18 13.55
C LYS A 138 6.63 -7.17 12.69
N SER A 139 7.13 -6.11 13.32
CA SER A 139 7.89 -5.08 12.62
C SER A 139 9.16 -5.63 11.98
N ASN A 140 9.88 -6.53 12.65
CA ASN A 140 11.07 -7.16 12.06
C ASN A 140 10.72 -8.00 10.82
N ILE A 141 9.62 -8.76 10.85
CA ILE A 141 9.15 -9.53 9.68
C ILE A 141 8.91 -8.63 8.47
N ILE A 142 8.23 -7.49 8.69
CA ILE A 142 7.95 -6.54 7.61
C ILE A 142 9.23 -5.85 7.14
N ASN A 143 10.09 -5.42 8.07
CA ASN A 143 11.36 -4.77 7.71
C ASN A 143 12.28 -5.69 6.89
N GLU A 144 12.41 -6.97 7.30
CA GLU A 144 13.21 -7.97 6.55
C GLU A 144 12.65 -8.22 5.16
N PHE A 145 11.32 -8.24 5.00
CA PHE A 145 10.69 -8.36 3.69
C PHE A 145 11.00 -7.14 2.81
N ILE A 146 10.85 -5.92 3.33
CA ILE A 146 11.11 -4.67 2.60
C ILE A 146 12.59 -4.54 2.25
N GLU A 147 13.50 -4.89 3.15
CA GLU A 147 14.94 -4.92 2.86
C GLU A 147 15.27 -5.86 1.70
N LYS A 148 14.73 -7.09 1.72
CA LYS A 148 14.91 -8.04 0.61
C LYS A 148 14.36 -7.50 -0.70
N ALA A 149 13.16 -6.90 -0.68
CA ALA A 149 12.55 -6.31 -1.85
C ALA A 149 13.35 -5.12 -2.39
N SER A 150 13.84 -4.23 -1.52
CA SER A 150 14.63 -3.06 -1.92
C SER A 150 15.94 -3.45 -2.62
N ASN A 151 16.57 -4.55 -2.22
CA ASN A 151 17.79 -5.07 -2.87
C ASN A 151 17.56 -5.56 -4.30
N LEU A 152 16.32 -5.85 -4.69
CA LEU A 152 15.94 -6.27 -6.05
C LEU A 152 15.58 -5.09 -6.96
N VAL A 153 15.30 -3.92 -6.39
CA VAL A 153 14.79 -2.75 -7.12
C VAL A 153 15.91 -1.75 -7.35
N LYS A 154 16.21 -1.44 -8.62
CA LYS A 154 17.20 -0.42 -9.02
C LYS A 154 16.55 0.92 -9.37
N ALA A 155 15.25 0.94 -9.58
CA ALA A 155 14.43 2.11 -9.86
C ALA A 155 13.85 2.69 -8.55
N SER A 156 12.97 3.70 -8.65
CA SER A 156 12.31 4.24 -7.45
C SER A 156 11.51 3.17 -6.71
N PHE A 157 11.59 3.18 -5.38
CA PHE A 157 10.96 2.18 -4.52
C PHE A 157 10.11 2.83 -3.44
N SER A 158 8.83 2.49 -3.38
CA SER A 158 7.87 3.11 -2.47
C SER A 158 6.87 2.11 -1.91
N ILE A 159 6.19 2.49 -0.83
CA ILE A 159 5.22 1.63 -0.15
C ILE A 159 3.96 2.39 0.26
N THR A 160 2.82 1.70 0.23
CA THR A 160 1.59 2.16 0.90
C THR A 160 1.65 1.84 2.40
N ILE A 161 1.19 2.78 3.22
CA ILE A 161 1.07 2.61 4.67
C ILE A 161 -0.38 2.71 5.11
N PRO A 162 -0.81 1.90 6.12
CA PRO A 162 -2.16 2.00 6.67
C PRO A 162 -2.42 3.38 7.30
N PRO A 163 -3.65 3.94 7.18
CA PRO A 163 -3.98 5.26 7.71
C PRO A 163 -4.27 5.25 9.23
N ASP A 164 -3.42 4.56 10.01
CA ASP A 164 -3.43 4.56 11.47
C ASP A 164 -2.19 5.27 12.02
N PRO A 165 -2.32 6.53 12.49
CA PRO A 165 -1.21 7.24 13.07
C PRO A 165 -0.92 6.85 14.53
N SER A 166 -1.78 6.09 15.19
CA SER A 166 -1.68 5.83 16.63
C SER A 166 -0.82 4.59 16.94
N SER A 167 -1.12 3.47 16.32
CA SER A 167 -0.55 2.16 16.64
C SER A 167 -0.11 1.33 15.39
N PRO A 168 0.59 1.95 14.41
CA PRO A 168 0.93 1.26 13.16
C PRO A 168 1.86 0.06 13.39
N LYS A 169 2.70 0.10 14.42
CA LYS A 169 3.63 -0.97 14.75
C LYS A 169 2.93 -2.15 15.42
N GLU A 170 2.05 -1.87 16.36
CA GLU A 170 1.30 -2.86 17.12
C GLU A 170 0.31 -3.59 16.22
N ARG A 171 -0.45 -2.84 15.44
CA ARG A 171 -1.47 -3.40 14.55
C ARG A 171 -0.85 -4.07 13.33
N PHE A 172 -0.01 -3.38 12.63
CA PHE A 172 0.39 -3.74 11.27
C PHE A 172 1.86 -4.19 11.14
N GLY A 173 2.70 -3.94 12.15
CA GLY A 173 4.13 -4.16 12.06
C GLY A 173 4.88 -3.06 11.31
N ILE A 174 4.29 -1.88 11.13
CA ILE A 174 4.88 -0.76 10.39
C ILE A 174 5.72 0.13 11.31
N ASP A 175 7.02 0.19 11.05
CA ASP A 175 7.96 1.09 11.72
C ASP A 175 8.50 2.10 10.70
N PHE A 176 7.95 3.32 10.71
CA PHE A 176 8.30 4.36 9.74
C PHE A 176 9.80 4.69 9.73
N THR A 177 10.44 4.72 10.90
CA THR A 177 11.87 5.06 11.02
C THR A 177 12.75 4.01 10.35
N THR A 178 12.44 2.74 10.54
CA THR A 178 13.21 1.66 9.94
C THR A 178 12.94 1.56 8.44
N LEU A 179 11.67 1.62 8.05
CA LEU A 179 11.27 1.52 6.64
C LEU A 179 11.80 2.67 5.78
N SER A 180 11.92 3.89 6.33
CA SER A 180 12.51 5.05 5.63
C SER A 180 13.95 4.85 5.14
N LYS A 181 14.64 3.79 5.60
CA LYS A 181 16.01 3.48 5.15
C LYS A 181 16.05 2.77 3.79
N TYR A 182 14.94 2.18 3.40
CA TYR A 182 14.86 1.27 2.25
C TYR A 182 14.01 1.82 1.10
N ILE A 183 13.26 2.91 1.32
CA ILE A 183 12.30 3.45 0.37
C ILE A 183 12.55 4.92 0.06
N ASP A 184 12.12 5.36 -1.12
CA ASP A 184 12.20 6.76 -1.53
C ASP A 184 11.05 7.60 -0.96
N PHE A 185 9.84 7.04 -0.87
CA PHE A 185 8.67 7.73 -0.33
C PHE A 185 7.58 6.77 0.17
N PHE A 186 6.76 7.28 1.07
CA PHE A 186 5.52 6.65 1.53
C PHE A 186 4.30 7.17 0.77
N ILE A 187 3.32 6.30 0.54
CA ILE A 187 1.98 6.69 0.10
C ILE A 187 0.99 6.41 1.23
N LEU A 188 0.21 7.43 1.58
CA LEU A 188 -0.84 7.36 2.60
C LEU A 188 -2.21 7.49 1.94
N PRO A 189 -3.00 6.41 1.82
CA PRO A 189 -4.35 6.48 1.29
C PRO A 189 -5.29 7.12 2.32
N LEU A 190 -5.93 8.22 1.94
CA LEU A 190 -6.96 8.90 2.71
C LEU A 190 -8.25 8.93 1.89
N TYR A 191 -8.88 7.76 1.77
CA TYR A 191 -10.01 7.52 0.88
C TYR A 191 -11.34 7.94 1.47
N ASP A 192 -12.11 8.70 0.68
CA ASP A 192 -13.50 9.03 0.91
C ASP A 192 -14.24 9.08 -0.44
N THR A 193 -15.43 8.57 -0.50
CA THR A 193 -16.25 8.58 -1.72
C THR A 193 -16.93 9.92 -1.98
N THR A 194 -16.85 10.86 -1.07
CA THR A 194 -17.54 12.15 -1.18
C THR A 194 -16.66 13.38 -0.94
N TYR A 195 -15.69 13.28 -0.04
CA TYR A 195 -14.93 14.42 0.52
C TYR A 195 -15.85 15.61 0.88
N SER A 196 -17.03 15.32 1.39
CA SER A 196 -17.99 16.33 1.82
C SER A 196 -17.42 17.20 2.94
N THR A 197 -16.56 16.64 3.77
CA THR A 197 -15.70 17.35 4.72
C THR A 197 -14.25 16.93 4.55
N THR A 198 -13.32 17.88 4.68
CA THR A 198 -11.87 17.63 4.57
C THR A 198 -11.16 17.67 5.91
N TYR A 199 -11.90 17.82 7.01
CA TYR A 199 -11.32 17.96 8.35
C TYR A 199 -10.48 16.73 8.74
N TRP A 200 -11.05 15.53 8.61
CA TRP A 200 -10.37 14.29 8.99
C TRP A 200 -9.16 14.00 8.09
N VAL A 201 -9.27 14.26 6.77
CA VAL A 201 -8.15 14.10 5.80
C VAL A 201 -6.96 14.97 6.21
N LYS A 202 -7.25 16.26 6.52
CA LYS A 202 -6.25 17.22 6.98
C LYS A 202 -5.59 16.79 8.30
N ILE A 203 -6.40 16.33 9.29
CA ILE A 203 -5.88 15.90 10.59
C ILE A 203 -4.96 14.69 10.45
N LEU A 204 -5.35 13.67 9.67
CA LEU A 204 -4.54 12.50 9.43
C LEU A 204 -3.23 12.87 8.69
N ALA A 205 -3.30 13.61 7.59
CA ALA A 205 -2.11 14.06 6.86
C ALA A 205 -1.13 14.79 7.79
N ARG A 206 -1.63 15.72 8.63
CA ARG A 206 -0.81 16.43 9.63
C ARG A 206 -0.20 15.49 10.67
N CYS A 207 -0.95 14.50 11.16
CA CYS A 207 -0.46 13.51 12.13
C CYS A 207 0.68 12.68 11.55
N PHE A 208 0.52 12.18 10.33
CA PHE A 208 1.56 11.40 9.64
C PHE A 208 2.78 12.25 9.31
N ARG A 209 2.60 13.49 8.82
CA ARG A 209 3.73 14.39 8.52
C ARG A 209 4.62 14.67 9.76
N LYS A 210 4.03 14.70 10.95
CA LYS A 210 4.81 14.87 12.20
C LYS A 210 5.67 13.63 12.52
N ARG A 211 5.26 12.45 12.11
CA ARG A 211 5.93 11.16 12.41
C ARG A 211 6.89 10.72 11.32
N ILE A 212 6.59 11.04 10.07
CA ILE A 212 7.35 10.61 8.89
C ILE A 212 8.22 11.78 8.42
N LYS A 213 9.53 11.58 8.36
CA LYS A 213 10.49 12.57 7.87
C LYS A 213 10.81 12.36 6.38
N ALA A 214 10.71 11.13 5.91
CA ALA A 214 10.85 10.80 4.49
C ALA A 214 9.74 11.45 3.65
N PRO A 215 9.88 11.55 2.33
CA PRO A 215 8.84 12.04 1.45
C PRO A 215 7.53 11.27 1.65
N LEU A 216 6.42 12.02 1.77
CA LEU A 216 5.07 11.50 2.05
C LEU A 216 4.10 12.01 0.99
N TYR A 217 3.52 11.11 0.22
CA TYR A 217 2.46 11.42 -0.73
C TYR A 217 1.11 11.03 -0.14
N ILE A 218 0.10 11.86 -0.34
CA ILE A 218 -1.27 11.56 0.05
C ILE A 218 -2.01 11.04 -1.17
N GLU A 219 -2.62 9.87 -1.02
CA GLU A 219 -3.45 9.29 -2.07
C GLU A 219 -4.93 9.55 -1.79
N LEU A 220 -5.61 10.20 -2.74
CA LEU A 220 -7.02 10.54 -2.68
C LEU A 220 -7.82 9.66 -3.64
N TYR A 221 -8.92 9.09 -3.14
CA TYR A 221 -9.81 8.29 -3.97
C TYR A 221 -10.53 9.15 -5.01
N ALA A 222 -10.48 8.73 -6.25
CA ALA A 222 -11.12 9.40 -7.38
C ALA A 222 -11.83 8.41 -8.34
N GLY A 223 -11.92 7.12 -7.92
CA GLY A 223 -12.58 6.06 -8.67
C GLY A 223 -14.10 6.07 -8.55
N PHE A 224 -14.75 4.98 -8.95
CA PHE A 224 -16.20 4.86 -8.90
C PHE A 224 -16.66 4.11 -7.62
N PRO A 225 -17.73 4.57 -6.88
CA PRO A 225 -18.46 5.82 -7.08
C PRO A 225 -17.57 7.04 -6.86
N ARG A 226 -17.65 8.01 -7.77
CA ARG A 226 -16.72 9.12 -7.84
C ARG A 226 -17.13 10.27 -6.92
N PRO A 227 -16.20 10.79 -6.08
CA PRO A 227 -16.45 12.02 -5.35
C PRO A 227 -16.59 13.22 -6.33
N PRO A 228 -17.40 14.24 -5.99
CA PRO A 228 -17.47 15.46 -6.79
C PRO A 228 -16.08 16.11 -6.94
N VAL A 229 -15.68 16.44 -8.16
CA VAL A 229 -14.32 16.95 -8.45
C VAL A 229 -13.98 18.18 -7.61
N LYS A 230 -14.93 19.11 -7.40
CA LYS A 230 -14.75 20.27 -6.51
C LYS A 230 -14.38 19.88 -5.07
N ASN A 231 -14.91 18.77 -4.57
CA ASN A 231 -14.60 18.28 -3.23
C ASN A 231 -13.22 17.62 -3.19
N LEU A 232 -12.84 16.90 -4.26
CA LEU A 232 -11.51 16.32 -4.42
C LEU A 232 -10.43 17.42 -4.46
N VAL A 233 -10.66 18.51 -5.20
CA VAL A 233 -9.77 19.70 -5.22
C VAL A 233 -9.66 20.34 -3.83
N LYS A 234 -10.75 20.45 -3.07
CA LYS A 234 -10.70 20.91 -1.67
C LYS A 234 -9.92 19.96 -0.77
N ALA A 235 -10.09 18.65 -0.94
CA ALA A 235 -9.31 17.66 -0.18
C ALA A 235 -7.82 17.80 -0.48
N MET A 236 -7.43 17.88 -1.76
CA MET A 236 -6.07 18.14 -2.19
C MET A 236 -5.49 19.42 -1.53
N ALA A 237 -6.19 20.53 -1.61
CA ALA A 237 -5.77 21.80 -1.02
C ALA A 237 -5.60 21.70 0.50
N SER A 238 -6.47 20.92 1.18
CA SER A 238 -6.41 20.74 2.64
C SER A 238 -5.20 19.98 3.14
N VAL A 239 -4.60 19.10 2.32
CA VAL A 239 -3.45 18.26 2.68
C VAL A 239 -2.13 18.71 2.08
N SER A 240 -2.12 19.65 1.14
CA SER A 240 -0.94 20.09 0.39
C SER A 240 0.23 20.54 1.28
N ASN A 241 -0.05 21.20 2.40
CA ASN A 241 0.98 21.64 3.35
C ASN A 241 1.57 20.50 4.21
N TYR A 242 1.05 19.29 4.10
CA TYR A 242 1.44 18.12 4.90
C TYR A 242 1.96 16.97 4.04
N SER A 243 2.07 17.17 2.72
CA SER A 243 2.51 16.19 1.75
C SER A 243 3.53 16.77 0.77
N ASP A 244 4.37 15.90 0.24
CA ASP A 244 5.33 16.24 -0.84
C ASP A 244 4.70 16.07 -2.22
N GLY A 245 3.56 15.39 -2.30
CA GLY A 245 2.77 15.20 -3.51
C GLY A 245 1.40 14.60 -3.26
N ILE A 246 0.55 14.65 -4.27
CA ILE A 246 -0.80 14.09 -4.25
C ILE A 246 -0.92 13.06 -5.36
N ILE A 247 -1.49 11.90 -5.02
CA ILE A 247 -1.80 10.84 -5.96
C ILE A 247 -3.32 10.67 -6.02
N PHE A 248 -3.87 10.56 -7.22
CA PHE A 248 -5.29 10.30 -7.41
C PHE A 248 -5.49 8.84 -7.80
N ALA A 249 -6.19 8.07 -6.96
CA ALA A 249 -6.63 6.73 -7.28
C ALA A 249 -7.83 6.79 -8.23
N ALA A 250 -7.57 7.19 -9.48
CA ALA A 250 -8.60 7.43 -10.51
C ALA A 250 -9.01 6.13 -11.22
N TYR A 251 -8.06 5.20 -11.41
CA TYR A 251 -8.23 3.93 -12.11
C TYR A 251 -8.62 4.03 -13.59
N ASP A 252 -9.02 5.21 -14.06
CA ASP A 252 -9.42 5.50 -15.43
C ASP A 252 -8.76 6.79 -15.95
N ALA A 253 -8.25 6.75 -17.17
CA ALA A 253 -7.52 7.86 -17.77
C ALA A 253 -8.42 9.09 -18.09
N SER A 254 -9.71 8.87 -18.37
CA SER A 254 -10.64 9.99 -18.62
C SER A 254 -10.90 10.78 -17.34
N ILE A 255 -11.06 10.06 -16.21
CA ILE A 255 -11.20 10.68 -14.88
C ILE A 255 -9.93 11.46 -14.54
N ALA A 256 -8.76 10.88 -14.79
CA ALA A 256 -7.48 11.53 -14.53
C ALA A 256 -7.33 12.85 -15.30
N ARG A 257 -7.71 12.89 -16.58
CA ARG A 257 -7.67 14.11 -17.40
C ARG A 257 -8.64 15.17 -16.88
N GLU A 258 -9.86 14.80 -16.52
CA GLU A 258 -10.85 15.72 -15.96
C GLU A 258 -10.38 16.34 -14.64
N ILE A 259 -9.71 15.57 -13.78
CA ILE A 259 -9.09 16.08 -12.56
C ILE A 259 -8.04 17.14 -12.90
N LEU A 260 -7.16 16.88 -13.87
CA LEU A 260 -6.12 17.84 -14.30
C LEU A 260 -6.71 19.15 -14.82
N GLU A 261 -7.80 19.10 -15.60
CA GLU A 261 -8.51 20.28 -16.08
C GLU A 261 -9.09 21.12 -14.94
N SER A 262 -9.51 20.45 -13.85
CA SER A 262 -10.15 21.10 -12.70
C SER A 262 -9.14 21.69 -11.69
N ILE A 263 -7.85 21.36 -11.80
CA ILE A 263 -6.78 21.85 -10.89
C ILE A 263 -5.99 23.01 -11.55
N LYS A 264 -6.13 23.18 -12.86
CA LYS A 264 -5.58 24.35 -13.59
C LYS A 264 -6.32 25.63 -13.25
#